data_2a6237bb707dfc81cbe3e38ff9eb275e
#
_entry.id   2a6237bb707dfc81cbe3e38ff9eb275e
#
_cell.length_a   1.000
_cell.length_b   1.000
_cell.length_c   1.000
_cell.angle_alpha   90.00
_cell.angle_beta   90.00
_cell.angle_gamma   90.00
#
_symmetry.space_group_name_H-M   'P 1'
#
loop_
_entity.id
_entity.type
_entity.pdbx_description
1 polymer ?
#
loop_
_entity_poly.entity_id
_entity_poly.type
_entity_poly.pdbx_seq_one_letter_code
_entity_poly.pdbx_strand_id
1 'polypeptide(L)'
;MNFGKQFKEGLITQNPVLVQLLGMCSTMAITTSFFNGLGMGVSVLIILTLSNIFIALLRKIIPNEVRIACFIVVIAGFVTCVDLLLKAFVPALSNSLGVFIPLIVVNCIILGRAEAFASKNTVGASTVDGICQGIGYTIVLIIMCVFRELLGSGKFGGGLFCLLYTSPSPRDLS
;
A
#
# COMPACT_ATOMS: atom_id res chain seq x y z
N MET A 1 6.24 -15.60 20.88
CA MET A 1 6.16 -15.29 19.43
C MET A 1 7.50 -14.72 19.01
N ASN A 2 8.19 -15.36 18.09
CA ASN A 2 9.50 -14.90 17.61
C ASN A 2 9.29 -13.83 16.54
N PHE A 3 9.57 -12.58 16.89
CA PHE A 3 9.44 -11.41 16.03
C PHE A 3 10.17 -11.57 14.68
N GLY A 4 11.39 -12.14 14.74
CA GLY A 4 12.18 -12.38 13.52
C GLY A 4 11.57 -13.42 12.58
N LYS A 5 10.86 -14.42 13.09
CA LYS A 5 10.15 -15.41 12.27
C LYS A 5 8.97 -14.79 11.55
N GLN A 6 8.19 -13.97 12.25
CA GLN A 6 7.04 -13.28 11.70
C GLN A 6 7.45 -12.23 10.65
N PHE A 7 8.57 -11.55 10.87
CA PHE A 7 9.15 -10.62 9.90
C PHE A 7 9.59 -11.33 8.62
N LYS A 8 10.30 -12.46 8.74
CA LYS A 8 10.74 -13.27 7.60
C LYS A 8 9.56 -13.89 6.84
N GLU A 9 8.55 -14.34 7.56
CA GLU A 9 7.31 -14.86 6.95
C GLU A 9 6.57 -13.77 6.17
N GLY A 10 6.42 -12.56 6.74
CA GLY A 10 5.77 -11.45 6.07
C GLY A 10 6.52 -10.91 4.85
N LEU A 11 7.85 -10.96 4.89
CA LEU A 11 8.68 -10.40 3.82
C LEU A 11 8.89 -11.37 2.65
N ILE A 12 9.06 -12.66 2.91
CA ILE A 12 9.48 -13.64 1.91
C ILE A 12 8.43 -14.72 1.68
N THR A 13 8.01 -15.41 2.74
CA THR A 13 7.19 -16.62 2.64
C THR A 13 5.71 -16.33 2.42
N GLN A 14 5.21 -15.25 2.99
CA GLN A 14 3.82 -14.78 2.87
C GLN A 14 3.75 -13.35 2.35
N ASN A 15 4.63 -13.01 1.40
CA ASN A 15 4.57 -11.68 0.78
C ASN A 15 3.18 -11.45 0.18
N PRO A 16 2.49 -10.35 0.55
CA PRO A 16 1.11 -10.16 0.15
C PRO A 16 0.93 -10.02 -1.36
N VAL A 17 1.91 -9.43 -2.04
CA VAL A 17 1.82 -9.22 -3.49
C VAL A 17 2.30 -10.44 -4.27
N LEU A 18 3.42 -11.04 -3.87
CA LEU A 18 4.03 -12.14 -4.64
C LEU A 18 3.36 -13.50 -4.41
N VAL A 19 2.94 -13.78 -3.19
CA VAL A 19 2.39 -15.09 -2.81
C VAL A 19 0.87 -15.08 -2.77
N GLN A 20 0.28 -14.04 -2.17
CA GLN A 20 -1.17 -13.93 -2.01
C GLN A 20 -1.85 -13.22 -3.18
N LEU A 21 -1.09 -12.57 -4.08
CA LEU A 21 -1.58 -11.76 -5.20
C LEU A 21 -2.54 -10.63 -4.76
N LEU A 22 -2.47 -10.26 -3.49
CA LEU A 22 -3.26 -9.17 -2.90
C LEU A 22 -2.60 -7.82 -3.18
N GLY A 23 -3.38 -6.84 -3.57
CA GLY A 23 -2.86 -5.50 -3.87
C GLY A 23 -2.31 -5.33 -5.29
N MET A 24 -2.49 -6.30 -6.18
CA MET A 24 -2.10 -6.19 -7.59
C MET A 24 -2.79 -5.02 -8.29
N CYS A 25 -4.04 -4.73 -7.94
CA CYS A 25 -4.81 -3.62 -8.53
C CYS A 25 -4.12 -2.28 -8.35
N SER A 26 -3.72 -1.96 -7.12
CA SER A 26 -3.02 -0.72 -6.80
C SER A 26 -1.59 -0.71 -7.34
N THR A 27 -0.91 -1.85 -7.30
CA THR A 27 0.44 -1.99 -7.86
C THR A 27 0.45 -1.74 -9.36
N MET A 28 -0.52 -2.25 -10.11
CA MET A 28 -0.61 -2.03 -11.56
C MET A 28 -0.99 -0.59 -11.91
N ALA A 29 -1.82 0.05 -11.10
CA ALA A 29 -2.34 1.39 -11.38
C ALA A 29 -1.31 2.50 -11.11
N ILE A 30 -0.52 2.39 -10.04
CA ILE A 30 0.27 3.52 -9.52
C ILE A 30 1.76 3.48 -9.87
N THR A 31 2.25 2.37 -10.41
CA THR A 31 3.67 2.16 -10.72
C THR A 31 4.15 2.91 -11.98
N THR A 32 3.63 4.10 -12.23
CA THR A 32 4.05 4.97 -13.34
C THR A 32 5.21 5.89 -12.99
N SER A 33 5.41 6.19 -11.68
CA SER A 33 6.49 7.02 -11.17
C SER A 33 6.99 6.50 -9.84
N PHE A 34 8.29 6.53 -9.63
CA PHE A 34 8.95 6.09 -8.39
C PHE A 34 8.45 6.86 -7.16
N PHE A 35 8.34 8.19 -7.27
CA PHE A 35 7.87 9.03 -6.16
C PHE A 35 6.42 8.75 -5.77
N ASN A 36 5.54 8.51 -6.74
CA ASN A 36 4.15 8.15 -6.49
C ASN A 36 4.05 6.77 -5.83
N GLY A 37 4.87 5.83 -6.28
CA GLY A 37 4.96 4.50 -5.68
C GLY A 37 5.42 4.53 -4.22
N LEU A 38 6.45 5.33 -3.92
CA LEU A 38 6.95 5.50 -2.55
C LEU A 38 5.88 6.12 -1.65
N GLY A 39 5.24 7.19 -2.10
CA GLY A 39 4.15 7.85 -1.35
C GLY A 39 2.99 6.91 -1.06
N MET A 40 2.58 6.12 -2.05
CA MET A 40 1.53 5.12 -1.88
C MET A 40 1.94 4.00 -0.91
N GLY A 41 3.16 3.50 -1.01
CA GLY A 41 3.68 2.47 -0.12
C GLY A 41 3.65 2.88 1.36
N VAL A 42 4.12 4.10 1.65
CA VAL A 42 4.10 4.66 3.02
C VAL A 42 2.67 4.87 3.50
N SER A 43 1.79 5.40 2.66
CA SER A 43 0.37 5.61 3.01
C SER A 43 -0.32 4.30 3.34
N VAL A 44 -0.14 3.28 2.51
CA VAL A 44 -0.72 1.94 2.75
C VAL A 44 -0.16 1.31 4.02
N LEU A 45 1.14 1.46 4.31
CA LEU A 45 1.75 0.94 5.54
C LEU A 45 1.10 1.55 6.79
N ILE A 46 0.92 2.86 6.82
CA ILE A 46 0.30 3.57 7.95
C ILE A 46 -1.16 3.14 8.09
N ILE A 47 -1.92 3.15 7.00
CA ILE A 47 -3.34 2.79 7.01
C ILE A 47 -3.53 1.33 7.41
N LEU A 48 -2.72 0.41 6.87
CA LEU A 48 -2.80 -1.01 7.20
C LEU A 48 -2.55 -1.25 8.68
N THR A 49 -1.52 -0.62 9.25
CA THR A 49 -1.18 -0.76 10.67
C THR A 49 -2.29 -0.22 11.57
N LEU A 50 -2.77 0.99 11.30
CA LEU A 50 -3.85 1.60 12.06
C LEU A 50 -5.16 0.81 11.94
N SER A 51 -5.52 0.40 10.74
CA SER A 51 -6.71 -0.42 10.51
C SER A 51 -6.66 -1.73 11.26
N ASN A 52 -5.52 -2.43 11.24
CA ASN A 52 -5.34 -3.68 11.99
C ASN A 52 -5.52 -3.48 13.50
N ILE A 53 -5.01 -2.39 14.06
CA ILE A 53 -5.18 -2.06 15.48
C ILE A 53 -6.67 -1.85 15.81
N PHE A 54 -7.35 -1.01 15.04
CA PHE A 54 -8.77 -0.70 15.28
C PHE A 54 -9.67 -1.91 15.08
N ILE A 55 -9.45 -2.68 14.03
CA ILE A 55 -10.24 -3.89 13.76
C ILE A 55 -10.04 -4.92 14.86
N ALA A 56 -8.81 -5.12 15.32
CA ALA A 56 -8.53 -6.02 16.45
C ALA A 56 -9.18 -5.55 17.76
N LEU A 57 -9.34 -4.24 17.93
CA LEU A 57 -10.03 -3.66 19.09
C LEU A 57 -11.56 -3.83 18.98
N LEU A 58 -12.12 -3.56 17.81
CA LEU A 58 -13.56 -3.63 17.55
C LEU A 58 -14.10 -5.06 17.35
N ARG A 59 -13.24 -6.05 17.16
CA ARG A 59 -13.65 -7.44 16.85
C ARG A 59 -14.69 -8.04 17.79
N LYS A 60 -14.71 -7.60 19.06
CA LYS A 60 -15.66 -8.09 20.06
C LYS A 60 -17.08 -7.50 19.93
N ILE A 61 -17.20 -6.37 19.23
CA ILE A 61 -18.45 -5.60 19.12
C ILE A 61 -19.16 -5.94 17.81
N ILE A 62 -18.39 -6.27 16.75
CA ILE A 62 -18.93 -6.47 15.41
C ILE A 62 -19.40 -7.91 15.23
N PRO A 63 -20.69 -8.15 14.90
CA PRO A 63 -21.21 -9.48 14.59
C PRO A 63 -20.63 -9.99 13.26
N ASN A 64 -20.52 -11.33 13.13
CA ASN A 64 -19.89 -11.97 11.96
C ASN A 64 -20.59 -11.68 10.64
N GLU A 65 -21.89 -11.42 10.65
CA GLU A 65 -22.70 -11.25 9.45
C GLU A 65 -22.40 -9.96 8.68
N VAL A 66 -22.07 -8.86 9.39
CA VAL A 66 -21.81 -7.53 8.79
C VAL A 66 -20.34 -7.09 8.92
N ARG A 67 -19.45 -8.03 9.23
CA ARG A 67 -18.06 -7.76 9.52
C ARG A 67 -17.34 -7.01 8.41
N ILE A 68 -17.45 -7.48 7.17
CA ILE A 68 -16.74 -6.90 6.00
C ILE A 68 -17.21 -5.47 5.74
N ALA A 69 -18.53 -5.21 5.84
CA ALA A 69 -19.08 -3.88 5.65
C ALA A 69 -18.57 -2.89 6.70
N CYS A 70 -18.52 -3.30 7.98
CA CYS A 70 -17.96 -2.49 9.06
C CYS A 70 -16.48 -2.19 8.86
N PHE A 71 -15.71 -3.16 8.40
CA PHE A 71 -14.27 -2.97 8.10
C PHE A 71 -14.05 -1.95 6.99
N ILE A 72 -14.84 -2.00 5.93
CA ILE A 72 -14.77 -1.02 4.83
C ILE A 72 -15.04 0.39 5.35
N VAL A 73 -16.05 0.58 6.20
CA VAL A 73 -16.37 1.89 6.78
C VAL A 73 -15.25 2.43 7.64
N VAL A 74 -14.66 1.60 8.50
CA VAL A 74 -13.52 1.99 9.36
C VAL A 74 -12.31 2.38 8.51
N ILE A 75 -11.97 1.57 7.52
CA ILE A 75 -10.86 1.83 6.60
C ILE A 75 -11.10 3.12 5.81
N ALA A 76 -12.32 3.35 5.33
CA ALA A 76 -12.68 4.58 4.62
C ALA A 76 -12.49 5.83 5.50
N GLY A 77 -12.85 5.77 6.78
CA GLY A 77 -12.61 6.84 7.73
C GLY A 77 -11.12 7.17 7.88
N PHE A 78 -10.27 6.15 8.02
CA PHE A 78 -8.82 6.35 8.10
C PHE A 78 -8.22 6.92 6.82
N VAL A 79 -8.63 6.41 5.69
CA VAL A 79 -8.15 6.90 4.38
C VAL A 79 -8.53 8.36 4.19
N THR A 80 -9.73 8.76 4.58
CA THR A 80 -10.16 10.16 4.53
C THR A 80 -9.31 11.05 5.43
N CYS A 81 -9.00 10.61 6.65
CA CYS A 81 -8.10 11.35 7.54
C CYS A 81 -6.69 11.50 6.94
N VAL A 82 -6.14 10.43 6.38
CA VAL A 82 -4.82 10.47 5.73
C VAL A 82 -4.83 11.38 4.50
N ASP A 83 -5.89 11.37 3.70
CA ASP A 83 -6.04 12.26 2.54
C ASP A 83 -6.04 13.73 2.95
N LEU A 84 -6.78 14.07 4.01
CA LEU A 84 -6.80 15.44 4.54
C LEU A 84 -5.43 15.87 5.07
N LEU A 85 -4.71 14.96 5.74
CA LEU A 85 -3.35 15.22 6.19
C LEU A 85 -2.38 15.42 5.03
N LEU A 86 -2.46 14.59 4.00
CA LEU A 86 -1.64 14.73 2.79
C LEU A 86 -1.91 16.04 2.06
N LYS A 87 -3.17 16.46 1.97
CA LYS A 87 -3.54 17.76 1.39
C LYS A 87 -2.99 18.94 2.18
N ALA A 88 -2.92 18.81 3.49
CA ALA A 88 -2.40 19.87 4.37
C ALA A 88 -0.87 19.98 4.30
N PHE A 89 -0.15 18.86 4.28
CA PHE A 89 1.31 18.83 4.38
C PHE A 89 2.03 18.76 3.03
N VAL A 90 1.51 18.01 2.07
CA VAL A 90 2.17 17.78 0.77
C VAL A 90 1.16 17.85 -0.37
N PRO A 91 0.71 19.07 -0.76
CA PRO A 91 -0.31 19.24 -1.78
C PRO A 91 0.10 18.72 -3.16
N ALA A 92 1.38 18.76 -3.50
CA ALA A 92 1.90 18.24 -4.76
C ALA A 92 1.71 16.72 -4.88
N LEU A 93 1.99 15.98 -3.81
CA LEU A 93 1.79 14.53 -3.75
C LEU A 93 0.30 14.16 -3.74
N SER A 94 -0.52 14.95 -3.04
CA SER A 94 -1.97 14.77 -2.99
C SER A 94 -2.61 14.91 -4.36
N ASN A 95 -2.20 15.88 -5.17
CA ASN A 95 -2.71 16.04 -6.54
C ASN A 95 -2.39 14.85 -7.43
N SER A 96 -1.19 14.29 -7.29
CA SER A 96 -0.77 13.10 -8.05
C SER A 96 -1.48 11.82 -7.58
N LEU A 97 -1.75 11.70 -6.28
CA LEU A 97 -2.35 10.52 -5.65
C LEU A 97 -3.86 10.62 -5.48
N GLY A 98 -4.48 11.78 -5.76
CA GLY A 98 -5.88 12.06 -5.45
C GLY A 98 -6.89 11.06 -6.03
N VAL A 99 -6.61 10.54 -7.22
CA VAL A 99 -7.45 9.50 -7.85
C VAL A 99 -7.19 8.11 -7.23
N PHE A 100 -6.00 7.88 -6.69
CA PHE A 100 -5.58 6.58 -6.17
C PHE A 100 -5.89 6.40 -4.68
N ILE A 101 -6.12 7.48 -3.93
CA ILE A 101 -6.47 7.42 -2.52
C ILE A 101 -7.76 6.64 -2.27
N PRO A 102 -8.86 6.85 -3.01
CA PRO A 102 -10.05 6.01 -2.90
C PRO A 102 -9.79 4.52 -3.18
N LEU A 103 -8.80 4.22 -4.02
CA LEU A 103 -8.40 2.84 -4.31
C LEU A 103 -7.76 2.14 -3.09
N ILE A 104 -7.22 2.90 -2.14
CA ILE A 104 -6.69 2.35 -0.88
C ILE A 104 -7.82 1.77 -0.02
N VAL A 105 -9.00 2.37 -0.02
CA VAL A 105 -10.16 1.89 0.75
C VAL A 105 -10.53 0.46 0.37
N VAL A 106 -10.55 0.16 -0.93
CA VAL A 106 -10.88 -1.17 -1.46
C VAL A 106 -9.66 -2.03 -1.72
N ASN A 107 -8.50 -1.66 -1.20
CA ASN A 107 -7.27 -2.40 -1.42
C ASN A 107 -7.36 -3.79 -0.79
N CYS A 108 -7.20 -4.81 -1.62
CA CYS A 108 -7.35 -6.21 -1.24
C CYS A 108 -6.41 -6.63 -0.10
N ILE A 109 -5.22 -6.02 0.00
CA ILE A 109 -4.28 -6.32 1.08
C ILE A 109 -4.80 -5.87 2.44
N ILE A 110 -5.36 -4.66 2.52
CA ILE A 110 -5.88 -4.11 3.77
C ILE A 110 -7.08 -4.91 4.23
N LEU A 111 -8.03 -5.14 3.32
CA LEU A 111 -9.24 -5.90 3.62
C LEU A 111 -8.94 -7.37 3.92
N GLY A 112 -8.06 -7.99 3.14
CA GLY A 112 -7.67 -9.39 3.33
C GLY A 112 -6.96 -9.63 4.66
N ARG A 113 -6.06 -8.75 5.09
CA ARG A 113 -5.38 -8.88 6.39
C ARG A 113 -6.30 -8.53 7.56
N ALA A 114 -7.19 -7.56 7.39
CA ALA A 114 -8.21 -7.24 8.38
C ALA A 114 -9.09 -8.46 8.69
N GLU A 115 -9.58 -9.14 7.67
CA GLU A 115 -10.43 -10.32 7.84
C GLU A 115 -9.63 -11.57 8.25
N ALA A 116 -8.51 -11.84 7.60
CA ALA A 116 -7.76 -13.09 7.83
C ALA A 116 -7.02 -13.11 9.16
N PHE A 117 -6.46 -11.99 9.60
CA PHE A 117 -5.56 -11.93 10.74
C PHE A 117 -6.07 -11.05 11.89
N ALA A 118 -6.40 -9.79 11.64
CA ALA A 118 -6.74 -8.84 12.70
C ALA A 118 -8.02 -9.22 13.43
N SER A 119 -8.99 -9.80 12.75
CA SER A 119 -10.25 -10.25 13.34
C SER A 119 -10.09 -11.45 14.31
N LYS A 120 -9.01 -12.21 14.20
CA LYS A 120 -8.78 -13.46 14.95
C LYS A 120 -7.71 -13.34 16.04
N ASN A 121 -6.75 -12.44 15.88
CA ASN A 121 -5.60 -12.31 16.76
C ASN A 121 -5.69 -11.11 17.71
N THR A 122 -4.75 -11.04 18.66
CA THR A 122 -4.62 -9.95 19.61
C THR A 122 -4.11 -8.67 18.94
N VAL A 123 -4.41 -7.52 19.54
CA VAL A 123 -4.01 -6.19 19.02
C VAL A 123 -2.50 -6.10 18.77
N GLY A 124 -1.66 -6.60 19.69
CA GLY A 124 -0.21 -6.57 19.55
C GLY A 124 0.30 -7.39 18.36
N ALA A 125 -0.23 -8.60 18.17
CA ALA A 125 0.12 -9.45 17.04
C ALA A 125 -0.33 -8.82 15.70
N SER A 126 -1.51 -8.21 15.68
CA SER A 126 -2.07 -7.55 14.49
C SER A 126 -1.27 -6.31 14.10
N THR A 127 -0.73 -5.56 15.06
CA THR A 127 0.14 -4.41 14.79
C THR A 127 1.44 -4.84 14.13
N VAL A 128 2.09 -5.87 14.69
CA VAL A 128 3.35 -6.41 14.12
C VAL A 128 3.11 -6.96 12.72
N ASP A 129 2.03 -7.68 12.50
CA ASP A 129 1.65 -8.19 11.20
C ASP A 129 1.43 -7.06 10.18
N GLY A 130 0.70 -6.01 10.57
CA GLY A 130 0.46 -4.83 9.73
C GLY A 130 1.75 -4.16 9.27
N ILE A 131 2.70 -3.99 10.18
CA ILE A 131 4.02 -3.40 9.87
C ILE A 131 4.80 -4.31 8.92
N CYS A 132 4.91 -5.60 9.21
CA CYS A 132 5.66 -6.55 8.40
C CYS A 132 5.09 -6.68 6.97
N GLN A 133 3.79 -6.78 6.86
CA GLN A 133 3.10 -6.89 5.57
C GLN A 133 3.15 -5.57 4.78
N GLY A 134 3.03 -4.43 5.46
CA GLY A 134 3.15 -3.12 4.85
C GLY A 134 4.55 -2.85 4.29
N ILE A 135 5.60 -3.25 5.00
CA ILE A 135 6.98 -3.18 4.51
C ILE A 135 7.16 -4.10 3.30
N GLY A 136 6.68 -5.34 3.37
CA GLY A 136 6.72 -6.28 2.25
C GLY A 136 6.04 -5.74 1.00
N TYR A 137 4.86 -5.17 1.15
CA TYR A 137 4.12 -4.52 0.06
C TYR A 137 4.90 -3.35 -0.54
N THR A 138 5.44 -2.47 0.30
CA THR A 138 6.20 -1.28 -0.14
C THR A 138 7.45 -1.68 -0.94
N ILE A 139 8.18 -2.70 -0.50
CA ILE A 139 9.37 -3.19 -1.21
C ILE A 139 9.00 -3.69 -2.61
N VAL A 140 7.97 -4.53 -2.72
CA VAL A 140 7.52 -5.05 -4.02
C VAL A 140 7.04 -3.92 -4.91
N LEU A 141 6.31 -2.96 -4.37
CA LEU A 141 5.83 -1.81 -5.12
C LEU A 141 6.97 -0.96 -5.67
N ILE A 142 8.02 -0.73 -4.87
CA ILE A 142 9.23 -0.01 -5.31
C ILE A 142 9.92 -0.78 -6.44
N ILE A 143 10.11 -2.10 -6.30
CA ILE A 143 10.72 -2.93 -7.34
C ILE A 143 9.92 -2.85 -8.64
N MET A 144 8.60 -2.95 -8.57
CA MET A 144 7.72 -2.82 -9.74
C MET A 144 7.78 -1.43 -10.37
N CYS A 145 7.84 -0.36 -9.58
CA CYS A 145 8.02 1.00 -10.08
C CYS A 145 9.33 1.14 -10.85
N VAL A 146 10.44 0.66 -10.26
CA VAL A 146 11.76 0.68 -10.90
C VAL A 146 11.73 -0.07 -12.25
N PHE A 147 11.17 -1.27 -12.25
CA PHE A 147 11.05 -2.06 -13.49
C PHE A 147 10.22 -1.36 -14.56
N ARG A 148 9.08 -0.83 -14.21
CA ARG A 148 8.18 -0.16 -15.16
C ARG A 148 8.73 1.17 -15.64
N GLU A 149 9.34 1.95 -14.77
CA GLU A 149 9.97 3.22 -15.14
C GLU A 149 11.18 2.97 -16.06
N LEU A 150 12.00 1.96 -15.77
CA LEU A 150 13.13 1.57 -16.59
C LEU A 150 12.71 1.08 -17.98
N LEU A 151 11.69 0.23 -18.06
CA LEU A 151 11.20 -0.32 -19.33
C LEU A 151 10.33 0.66 -20.12
N GLY A 152 9.57 1.52 -19.44
CA GLY A 152 8.63 2.44 -20.07
C GLY A 152 9.25 3.75 -20.54
N SER A 153 10.12 4.36 -19.74
CA SER A 153 10.69 5.68 -19.99
C SER A 153 12.19 5.66 -20.28
N GLY A 154 12.89 4.55 -19.98
CA GLY A 154 14.35 4.48 -20.04
C GLY A 154 15.06 5.46 -19.09
N LYS A 155 14.30 6.09 -18.18
CA LYS A 155 14.79 7.06 -17.18
C LYS A 155 14.40 6.60 -15.80
N PHE A 156 15.27 6.76 -14.83
CA PHE A 156 15.03 6.42 -13.44
C PHE A 156 14.81 7.69 -12.61
N GLY A 157 13.76 7.71 -11.79
CA GLY A 157 13.53 8.80 -10.85
C GLY A 157 13.22 10.16 -11.48
N GLY A 158 12.39 10.21 -12.53
CA GLY A 158 11.99 11.49 -13.15
C GLY A 158 13.12 12.20 -13.93
N GLY A 159 14.12 11.47 -14.38
CA GLY A 159 15.21 12.01 -15.16
C GLY A 159 16.55 12.14 -14.42
N LEU A 160 16.62 11.67 -13.18
CA LEU A 160 17.85 11.72 -12.37
C LEU A 160 18.94 10.77 -12.88
N PHE A 161 18.56 9.67 -13.53
CA PHE A 161 19.48 8.72 -14.14
C PHE A 161 18.98 8.31 -15.53
N CYS A 162 19.61 8.85 -16.56
CA CYS A 162 19.38 8.45 -17.94
C CYS A 162 20.25 7.23 -18.23
N LEU A 163 19.75 6.02 -18.01
CA LEU A 163 20.52 4.77 -18.20
C LEU A 163 20.52 4.27 -19.64
N LEU A 164 19.58 4.73 -20.44
CA LEU A 164 19.50 4.41 -21.87
C LEU A 164 19.31 5.69 -22.67
N TYR A 165 20.28 6.00 -23.47
CA TYR A 165 20.20 7.01 -24.52
C TYR A 165 19.20 6.53 -25.58
N THR A 166 17.93 6.75 -25.34
CA THR A 166 16.90 6.69 -26.39
C THR A 166 16.62 8.11 -26.85
N SER A 167 16.82 8.33 -28.12
CA SER A 167 16.50 9.56 -28.85
C SER A 167 15.13 10.11 -28.41
N PRO A 168 14.98 11.43 -28.16
CA PRO A 168 13.74 12.02 -27.74
C PRO A 168 12.63 11.69 -28.73
N SER A 169 11.54 11.13 -28.21
CA SER A 169 10.34 10.89 -28.99
C SER A 169 9.79 12.24 -29.47
N PRO A 170 9.28 12.34 -30.71
CA PRO A 170 8.70 13.59 -31.23
C PRO A 170 7.53 14.16 -30.44
N ARG A 171 7.02 13.43 -29.43
CA ARG A 171 5.96 13.87 -28.51
C ARG A 171 6.44 14.76 -27.36
N ASP A 172 7.74 14.83 -27.12
CA ASP A 172 8.32 15.68 -26.06
C ASP A 172 8.65 17.09 -26.54
N LEU A 173 8.35 17.41 -27.80
CA LEU A 173 8.65 18.69 -28.45
C LEU A 173 7.39 19.53 -28.75
N SER A 174 6.21 19.18 -28.22
CA SER A 174 4.99 19.99 -28.41
C SER A 174 4.47 20.53 -27.10
#